data_e0d209915b5acda7716ddd08fd3fa4ad
#
_entry.id   e0d209915b5acda7716ddd08fd3fa4ad
#
_cell.length_a   1.000
_cell.length_b   1.000
_cell.length_c   1.000
_cell.angle_alpha   90.00
_cell.angle_beta   90.00
_cell.angle_gamma   90.00
#
_symmetry.space_group_name_H-M   'P 1'
#
loop_
_entity.id
_entity.type
_entity.pdbx_description
1 polymer ?
#
loop_
_entity_poly.entity_id
_entity_poly.type
_entity_poly.pdbx_seq_one_letter_code
_entity_poly.pdbx_strand_id
1 'polypeptide(L)'
;DEEWQEHFLFDFIKQSYLITARHIHDTVSTVDGLDDQSQKKVNFYTRQYIDALSPSNFAMTNPEVFRETVKSHGQNLIKGLNNLLRDVEEGDGSLRVKMTDTSAFELGRNVATTPGKVVFQTEMMQLIQYTPSTPDVSKRPLLIVPPWINKFYILDLRDKNSYIKWCVDQGHTV
;
A
#
# COMPACT_ATOMS: atom_id res chain seq x y z
N ASP A 1 8.19 -11.10 -16.69
CA ASP A 1 9.48 -10.60 -17.16
C ASP A 1 10.11 -11.68 -18.03
N GLU A 2 10.38 -11.38 -19.30
CA GLU A 2 10.89 -12.31 -20.31
C GLU A 2 12.25 -12.88 -19.91
N GLU A 3 13.07 -12.11 -19.23
CA GLU A 3 14.41 -12.53 -18.77
C GLU A 3 14.41 -13.75 -17.85
N TRP A 4 13.31 -13.98 -17.09
CA TRP A 4 13.11 -15.20 -16.31
C TRP A 4 12.91 -16.46 -17.17
N GLN A 5 12.71 -16.31 -18.47
CA GLN A 5 12.48 -17.43 -19.42
C GLN A 5 13.59 -17.54 -20.44
N GLU A 6 14.11 -16.41 -20.92
CA GLU A 6 15.04 -16.37 -22.03
C GLU A 6 16.52 -16.48 -21.61
N HIS A 7 16.84 -16.02 -20.39
CA HIS A 7 18.21 -16.06 -19.91
C HIS A 7 18.47 -17.34 -19.10
N PHE A 8 19.35 -18.20 -19.58
CA PHE A 8 19.64 -19.51 -18.98
C PHE A 8 19.88 -19.48 -17.47
N LEU A 9 20.68 -18.53 -16.97
CA LEU A 9 20.97 -18.42 -15.54
C LEU A 9 19.72 -18.09 -14.71
N PHE A 10 18.92 -17.12 -15.15
CA PHE A 10 17.73 -16.73 -14.43
C PHE A 10 16.61 -17.78 -14.52
N ASP A 11 16.49 -18.45 -15.66
CA ASP A 11 15.56 -19.59 -15.76
C ASP A 11 15.98 -20.73 -14.84
N PHE A 12 17.27 -21.08 -14.79
CA PHE A 12 17.77 -22.10 -13.87
C PHE A 12 17.50 -21.73 -12.39
N ILE A 13 17.76 -20.50 -11.98
CA ILE A 13 17.48 -20.02 -10.61
C ILE A 13 15.98 -20.11 -10.33
N LYS A 14 15.12 -19.65 -11.23
CA LYS A 14 13.66 -19.72 -11.11
C LYS A 14 13.18 -21.16 -10.97
N GLN A 15 13.61 -22.06 -11.86
CA GLN A 15 13.19 -23.47 -11.83
C GLN A 15 13.65 -24.17 -10.56
N SER A 16 14.89 -23.94 -10.14
CA SER A 16 15.43 -24.49 -8.89
C SER A 16 14.63 -24.02 -7.68
N TYR A 17 14.30 -22.73 -7.61
CA TYR A 17 13.44 -22.20 -6.56
C TYR A 17 12.04 -22.82 -6.59
N LEU A 18 11.39 -22.89 -7.74
CA LEU A 18 10.02 -23.42 -7.86
C LEU A 18 9.93 -24.90 -7.48
N ILE A 19 10.95 -25.69 -7.85
CA ILE A 19 11.02 -27.13 -7.47
C ILE A 19 11.19 -27.25 -5.96
N THR A 20 12.14 -26.49 -5.38
CA THR A 20 12.41 -26.51 -3.94
C THR A 20 11.20 -26.03 -3.13
N ALA A 21 10.58 -24.92 -3.56
CA ALA A 21 9.39 -24.35 -2.94
C ALA A 21 8.22 -25.37 -2.91
N ARG A 22 7.99 -26.06 -4.02
CA ARG A 22 6.96 -27.09 -4.12
C ARG A 22 7.28 -28.26 -3.18
N HIS A 23 8.52 -28.72 -3.21
CA HIS A 23 8.94 -29.84 -2.34
C HIS A 23 8.77 -29.53 -0.85
N ILE A 24 9.18 -28.33 -0.41
CA ILE A 24 8.98 -27.88 0.97
C ILE A 24 7.48 -27.82 1.32
N HIS A 25 6.69 -27.20 0.46
CA HIS A 25 5.24 -27.08 0.67
C HIS A 25 4.57 -28.44 0.78
N ASP A 26 4.86 -29.36 -0.14
CA ASP A 26 4.26 -30.69 -0.17
C ASP A 26 4.67 -31.50 1.06
N THR A 27 5.96 -31.46 1.44
CA THR A 27 6.47 -32.14 2.64
C THR A 27 5.77 -31.64 3.90
N VAL A 28 5.62 -30.32 4.07
CA VAL A 28 5.00 -29.73 5.26
C VAL A 28 3.50 -29.97 5.29
N SER A 29 2.84 -29.94 4.13
CA SER A 29 1.38 -30.14 4.03
C SER A 29 0.95 -31.59 4.31
N THR A 30 1.88 -32.55 4.24
CA THR A 30 1.62 -33.97 4.45
C THR A 30 2.07 -34.47 5.83
N VAL A 31 2.43 -33.57 6.75
CA VAL A 31 2.83 -33.96 8.12
C VAL A 31 1.60 -34.43 8.90
N ASP A 32 1.67 -35.69 9.35
CA ASP A 32 0.60 -36.28 10.16
C ASP A 32 0.65 -35.84 11.63
N GLY A 33 -0.50 -35.91 12.31
CA GLY A 33 -0.61 -35.67 13.74
C GLY A 33 -0.84 -34.23 14.16
N LEU A 34 -1.02 -33.32 13.21
CA LEU A 34 -1.42 -31.92 13.49
C LEU A 34 -2.94 -31.78 13.45
N ASP A 35 -3.49 -31.00 14.38
CA ASP A 35 -4.86 -30.53 14.27
C ASP A 35 -5.01 -29.52 13.13
N ASP A 36 -6.24 -29.31 12.64
CA ASP A 36 -6.55 -28.45 11.51
C ASP A 36 -6.05 -26.99 11.67
N GLN A 37 -6.07 -26.46 12.90
CA GLN A 37 -5.63 -25.09 13.16
C GLN A 37 -4.10 -24.99 13.10
N SER A 38 -3.42 -25.96 13.68
CA SER A 38 -1.95 -26.05 13.63
C SER A 38 -1.46 -26.28 12.22
N GLN A 39 -2.12 -27.13 11.45
CA GLN A 39 -1.79 -27.36 10.03
C GLN A 39 -1.91 -26.07 9.21
N LYS A 40 -2.99 -25.29 9.40
CA LYS A 40 -3.16 -24.00 8.72
C LYS A 40 -2.07 -23.00 9.08
N LYS A 41 -1.69 -22.92 10.36
CA LYS A 41 -0.60 -22.04 10.81
C LYS A 41 0.74 -22.45 10.19
N VAL A 42 1.07 -23.73 10.24
CA VAL A 42 2.31 -24.25 9.66
C VAL A 42 2.37 -23.98 8.16
N ASN A 43 1.31 -24.26 7.43
CA ASN A 43 1.23 -23.98 5.99
C ASN A 43 1.38 -22.50 5.69
N PHE A 44 0.75 -21.63 6.49
CA PHE A 44 0.86 -20.18 6.34
C PHE A 44 2.31 -19.70 6.53
N TYR A 45 2.94 -20.06 7.63
CA TYR A 45 4.33 -19.65 7.90
C TYR A 45 5.33 -20.25 6.92
N THR A 46 5.13 -21.51 6.53
CA THR A 46 5.95 -22.14 5.47
C THR A 46 5.83 -21.37 4.16
N ARG A 47 4.63 -20.96 3.78
CA ARG A 47 4.41 -20.12 2.59
C ARG A 47 5.14 -18.79 2.70
N GLN A 48 5.03 -18.09 3.85
CA GLN A 48 5.73 -16.83 4.07
C GLN A 48 7.26 -17.01 3.98
N TYR A 49 7.79 -18.10 4.53
CA TYR A 49 9.21 -18.41 4.47
C TYR A 49 9.68 -18.68 3.03
N ILE A 50 8.94 -19.49 2.28
CA ILE A 50 9.20 -19.74 0.85
C ILE A 50 9.19 -18.43 0.06
N ASP A 51 8.14 -17.62 0.22
CA ASP A 51 7.97 -16.37 -0.52
C ASP A 51 9.10 -15.36 -0.18
N ALA A 52 9.56 -15.32 1.07
CA ALA A 52 10.69 -14.48 1.49
C ALA A 52 12.01 -14.87 0.81
N LEU A 53 12.20 -16.16 0.50
CA LEU A 53 13.38 -16.67 -0.19
C LEU A 53 13.27 -16.62 -1.73
N SER A 54 12.21 -16.00 -2.26
CA SER A 54 12.07 -15.84 -3.70
C SER A 54 13.27 -15.14 -4.32
N PRO A 55 13.85 -15.64 -5.41
CA PRO A 55 14.97 -15.01 -6.11
C PRO A 55 14.70 -13.57 -6.54
N SER A 56 13.44 -13.20 -6.73
CA SER A 56 13.04 -11.81 -7.05
C SER A 56 13.29 -10.83 -5.91
N ASN A 57 13.47 -11.30 -4.68
CA ASN A 57 13.73 -10.45 -3.51
C ASN A 57 15.22 -10.07 -3.34
N PHE A 58 16.11 -10.65 -4.13
CA PHE A 58 17.55 -10.43 -3.97
C PHE A 58 18.17 -9.78 -5.21
N ALA A 59 18.95 -8.74 -4.98
CA ALA A 59 19.54 -7.93 -6.05
C ALA A 59 20.37 -8.76 -7.05
N MET A 60 21.07 -9.79 -6.57
CA MET A 60 21.95 -10.63 -7.41
C MET A 60 21.19 -11.67 -8.26
N THR A 61 19.98 -12.02 -7.89
CA THR A 61 19.18 -13.05 -8.55
C THR A 61 17.95 -12.50 -9.25
N ASN A 62 17.64 -11.21 -9.07
CA ASN A 62 16.55 -10.54 -9.77
C ASN A 62 17.06 -9.93 -11.10
N PRO A 63 16.60 -10.41 -12.27
CA PRO A 63 17.08 -9.94 -13.56
C PRO A 63 16.81 -8.45 -13.81
N GLU A 64 15.69 -7.92 -13.33
CA GLU A 64 15.38 -6.49 -13.44
C GLU A 64 16.37 -5.63 -12.67
N VAL A 65 16.70 -6.03 -11.43
CA VAL A 65 17.68 -5.33 -10.61
C VAL A 65 19.08 -5.45 -11.24
N PHE A 66 19.42 -6.64 -11.76
CA PHE A 66 20.68 -6.86 -12.46
C PHE A 66 20.83 -5.94 -13.67
N ARG A 67 19.83 -5.90 -14.54
CA ARG A 67 19.79 -5.02 -15.70
C ARG A 67 19.94 -3.55 -15.33
N GLU A 68 19.18 -3.08 -14.33
CA GLU A 68 19.26 -1.69 -13.88
C GLU A 68 20.62 -1.39 -13.23
N THR A 69 21.22 -2.36 -12.54
CA THR A 69 22.58 -2.21 -11.97
C THR A 69 23.64 -2.04 -13.05
N VAL A 70 23.57 -2.83 -14.10
CA VAL A 70 24.46 -2.68 -15.25
C VAL A 70 24.26 -1.33 -15.94
N LYS A 71 23.01 -0.97 -16.21
CA LYS A 71 22.63 0.29 -16.87
C LYS A 71 23.04 1.53 -16.07
N SER A 72 22.87 1.50 -14.76
CA SER A 72 23.22 2.63 -13.87
C SER A 72 24.67 2.60 -13.37
N HIS A 73 25.49 1.64 -13.82
CA HIS A 73 26.85 1.43 -13.33
C HIS A 73 26.90 1.28 -11.80
N GLY A 74 25.91 0.58 -11.22
CA GLY A 74 25.80 0.33 -9.78
C GLY A 74 25.20 1.47 -8.95
N GLN A 75 24.85 2.61 -9.53
CA GLN A 75 24.30 3.76 -8.80
C GLN A 75 22.95 3.46 -8.12
N ASN A 76 22.14 2.58 -8.71
CA ASN A 76 20.88 2.13 -8.09
C ASN A 76 21.13 1.46 -6.73
N LEU A 77 22.18 0.67 -6.57
CA LEU A 77 22.51 -0.01 -5.30
C LEU A 77 22.97 1.00 -4.24
N ILE A 78 23.80 1.98 -4.63
CA ILE A 78 24.23 3.06 -3.74
C ILE A 78 23.03 3.89 -3.28
N LYS A 79 22.13 4.23 -4.21
CA LYS A 79 20.90 4.96 -3.88
C LYS A 79 19.99 4.15 -2.94
N GLY A 80 19.87 2.84 -3.18
CA GLY A 80 19.13 1.92 -2.31
C GLY A 80 19.71 1.88 -0.90
N LEU A 81 21.03 1.77 -0.75
CA LEU A 81 21.70 1.81 0.54
C LEU A 81 21.46 3.15 1.27
N ASN A 82 21.59 4.26 0.57
CA ASN A 82 21.35 5.59 1.16
C ASN A 82 19.90 5.75 1.61
N ASN A 83 18.93 5.20 0.86
CA ASN A 83 17.53 5.19 1.30
C ASN A 83 17.33 4.36 2.56
N LEU A 84 17.95 3.18 2.62
CA LEU A 84 17.88 2.30 3.81
C LEU A 84 18.46 2.99 5.04
N LEU A 85 19.64 3.61 4.92
CA LEU A 85 20.28 4.32 6.02
C LEU A 85 19.41 5.48 6.51
N ARG A 86 18.82 6.25 5.61
CA ARG A 86 17.88 7.32 5.97
C ARG A 86 16.65 6.78 6.68
N ASP A 87 16.05 5.69 6.20
CA ASP A 87 14.86 5.09 6.81
C ASP A 87 15.14 4.55 8.23
N VAL A 88 16.36 4.07 8.48
CA VAL A 88 16.82 3.65 9.82
C VAL A 88 17.07 4.88 10.73
N GLU A 89 17.69 5.93 10.18
CA GLU A 89 17.96 7.18 10.93
C GLU A 89 16.65 7.88 11.31
N GLU A 90 15.72 8.08 10.37
CA GLU A 90 14.39 8.65 10.60
C GLU A 90 13.51 7.76 11.51
N GLY A 91 13.80 6.45 11.57
CA GLY A 91 13.10 5.46 12.38
C GLY A 91 13.66 5.27 13.81
N ASP A 92 14.58 6.13 14.27
CA ASP A 92 15.20 6.04 15.60
C ASP A 92 15.92 4.68 15.82
N GLY A 93 16.66 4.23 14.83
CA GLY A 93 17.36 2.93 14.81
C GLY A 93 16.48 1.73 14.44
N SER A 94 15.19 1.94 14.19
CA SER A 94 14.29 0.93 13.66
C SER A 94 14.05 1.16 12.16
N LEU A 95 14.03 0.09 11.37
CA LEU A 95 13.71 0.20 9.94
C LEU A 95 12.24 0.60 9.77
N ARG A 96 12.00 1.86 9.44
CA ARG A 96 10.68 2.39 9.08
C ARG A 96 10.72 2.89 7.64
N VAL A 97 10.36 2.02 6.71
CA VAL A 97 10.35 2.36 5.28
C VAL A 97 9.33 3.47 5.01
N LYS A 98 9.82 4.61 4.52
CA LYS A 98 8.98 5.76 4.15
C LYS A 98 8.36 5.51 2.77
N MET A 99 7.10 5.10 2.78
CA MET A 99 6.37 4.78 1.55
C MET A 99 5.66 5.98 0.91
N THR A 100 5.54 7.10 1.63
CA THR A 100 4.78 8.27 1.19
C THR A 100 5.51 9.55 1.54
N ASP A 101 5.63 10.46 0.59
CA ASP A 101 6.03 11.83 0.87
C ASP A 101 4.83 12.60 1.45
N THR A 102 4.78 12.69 2.77
CA THR A 102 3.70 13.38 3.48
C THR A 102 3.72 14.90 3.26
N SER A 103 4.86 15.48 2.86
CA SER A 103 4.97 16.91 2.57
C SER A 103 4.25 17.31 1.27
N ALA A 104 3.95 16.33 0.41
CA ALA A 104 3.19 16.53 -0.81
C ALA A 104 1.68 16.75 -0.58
N PHE A 105 1.19 16.55 0.64
CA PHE A 105 -0.24 16.61 0.98
C PHE A 105 -0.53 17.74 1.96
N GLU A 106 -1.46 18.61 1.57
CA GLU A 106 -1.92 19.73 2.39
C GLU A 106 -3.46 19.75 2.42
N LEU A 107 -4.01 19.62 3.63
CA LEU A 107 -5.46 19.62 3.86
C LEU A 107 -6.07 20.98 3.43
N GLY A 108 -7.18 20.91 2.71
CA GLY A 108 -7.86 22.08 2.18
C GLY A 108 -7.27 22.64 0.88
N ARG A 109 -6.09 22.15 0.46
CA ARG A 109 -5.42 22.61 -0.76
C ARG A 109 -5.41 21.55 -1.86
N ASN A 110 -4.89 20.37 -1.56
CA ASN A 110 -4.83 19.27 -2.51
C ASN A 110 -5.39 17.94 -1.97
N VAL A 111 -5.79 17.95 -0.69
CA VAL A 111 -6.57 16.90 -0.03
C VAL A 111 -7.68 17.56 0.78
N ALA A 112 -8.88 16.98 0.84
CA ALA A 112 -10.05 17.56 1.48
C ALA A 112 -10.39 18.94 0.90
N THR A 113 -10.52 19.02 -0.42
CA THR A 113 -10.56 20.29 -1.15
C THR A 113 -11.93 20.95 -1.21
N THR A 114 -13.01 20.21 -0.90
CA THR A 114 -14.37 20.76 -0.95
C THR A 114 -14.59 21.73 0.21
N PRO A 115 -14.95 23.00 -0.06
CA PRO A 115 -15.16 24.00 0.98
C PRO A 115 -16.29 23.62 1.93
N GLY A 116 -16.09 23.86 3.22
CA GLY A 116 -17.10 23.59 4.24
C GLY A 116 -16.77 24.27 5.56
N LYS A 117 -17.70 24.20 6.51
CA LYS A 117 -17.52 24.75 7.86
C LYS A 117 -18.01 23.73 8.91
N VAL A 118 -17.33 23.69 10.04
CA VAL A 118 -17.83 22.98 11.22
C VAL A 118 -19.04 23.74 11.75
N VAL A 119 -20.20 23.10 11.73
CA VAL A 119 -21.49 23.68 12.18
C VAL A 119 -21.94 23.15 13.53
N PHE A 120 -21.36 22.04 13.98
CA PHE A 120 -21.61 21.47 15.29
C PHE A 120 -20.38 20.71 15.79
N GLN A 121 -20.10 20.77 17.08
CA GLN A 121 -18.95 20.09 17.71
C GLN A 121 -19.31 19.59 19.09
N THR A 122 -18.80 18.41 19.42
CA THR A 122 -18.76 17.83 20.77
C THR A 122 -17.31 17.48 21.10
N GLU A 123 -17.08 16.92 22.28
CA GLU A 123 -15.74 16.40 22.66
C GLU A 123 -15.28 15.25 21.73
N MET A 124 -16.23 14.50 21.15
CA MET A 124 -15.95 13.30 20.37
C MET A 124 -16.06 13.47 18.86
N MET A 125 -16.77 14.48 18.36
CA MET A 125 -17.02 14.64 16.94
C MET A 125 -17.20 16.09 16.51
N GLN A 126 -16.93 16.32 15.22
CA GLN A 126 -17.29 17.55 14.53
C GLN A 126 -18.21 17.22 13.35
N LEU A 127 -19.23 18.06 13.12
CA LEU A 127 -20.10 17.99 11.97
C LEU A 127 -19.70 19.11 10.98
N ILE A 128 -19.31 18.72 9.78
CA ILE A 128 -18.95 19.64 8.71
C ILE A 128 -20.14 19.77 7.77
N GLN A 129 -20.56 20.99 7.49
CA GLN A 129 -21.48 21.29 6.39
C GLN A 129 -20.68 21.88 5.24
N TYR A 130 -20.78 21.23 4.07
CA TYR A 130 -20.10 21.72 2.87
C TYR A 130 -20.85 22.87 2.23
N THR A 131 -20.09 23.81 1.67
CA THR A 131 -20.64 25.01 1.03
C THR A 131 -21.34 24.60 -0.28
N PRO A 132 -22.60 25.00 -0.49
CA PRO A 132 -23.30 24.76 -1.74
C PRO A 132 -22.56 25.35 -2.95
N SER A 133 -22.53 24.62 -4.05
CA SER A 133 -22.04 25.10 -5.35
C SER A 133 -23.17 25.49 -6.31
N THR A 134 -24.44 25.18 -5.92
CA THR A 134 -25.63 25.51 -6.71
C THR A 134 -26.51 26.56 -6.01
N PRO A 135 -27.25 27.37 -6.75
CA PRO A 135 -28.15 28.38 -6.17
C PRO A 135 -29.21 27.81 -5.24
N ASP A 136 -29.76 26.67 -5.63
CA ASP A 136 -30.77 25.96 -4.86
C ASP A 136 -30.23 24.58 -4.45
N VAL A 137 -30.61 24.14 -3.24
CA VAL A 137 -30.18 22.86 -2.70
C VAL A 137 -31.35 22.06 -2.17
N SER A 138 -31.20 20.74 -2.13
CA SER A 138 -32.20 19.84 -1.54
C SER A 138 -32.42 20.16 -0.08
N LYS A 139 -33.69 20.29 0.33
CA LYS A 139 -34.08 20.54 1.71
C LYS A 139 -33.67 19.38 2.66
N ARG A 140 -33.65 18.16 2.14
CA ARG A 140 -33.18 16.99 2.92
C ARG A 140 -31.65 16.92 2.80
N PRO A 141 -30.92 17.03 3.92
CA PRO A 141 -29.48 16.87 3.89
C PRO A 141 -29.08 15.41 3.68
N LEU A 142 -27.98 15.22 3.00
CA LEU A 142 -27.27 13.94 2.93
C LEU A 142 -26.25 13.92 4.06
N LEU A 143 -26.51 13.13 5.10
CA LEU A 143 -25.55 12.91 6.18
C LEU A 143 -24.60 11.77 5.81
N ILE A 144 -23.32 12.05 5.78
CA ILE A 144 -22.27 11.07 5.54
C ILE A 144 -21.52 10.79 6.84
N VAL A 145 -21.53 9.53 7.24
CA VAL A 145 -20.77 9.04 8.40
C VAL A 145 -19.68 8.11 7.89
N PRO A 146 -18.44 8.58 7.75
CA PRO A 146 -17.36 7.73 7.26
C PRO A 146 -17.00 6.65 8.29
N PRO A 147 -16.43 5.51 7.87
CA PRO A 147 -15.89 4.52 8.79
C PRO A 147 -14.84 5.15 9.71
N TRP A 148 -14.91 4.86 11.00
CA TRP A 148 -14.02 5.42 12.02
C TRP A 148 -12.53 5.05 11.84
N ILE A 149 -12.23 4.02 11.03
CA ILE A 149 -10.86 3.64 10.67
C ILE A 149 -10.24 4.56 9.61
N ASN A 150 -11.06 5.27 8.84
CA ASN A 150 -10.61 6.15 7.78
C ASN A 150 -10.45 7.60 8.27
N LYS A 151 -9.67 8.38 7.53
CA LYS A 151 -9.66 9.84 7.70
C LYS A 151 -11.02 10.43 7.28
N PHE A 152 -11.46 11.53 7.91
CA PHE A 152 -12.74 12.19 7.62
C PHE A 152 -12.90 12.52 6.12
N TYR A 153 -11.81 12.79 5.42
CA TYR A 153 -11.78 13.16 4.00
C TYR A 153 -11.68 11.97 3.04
N ILE A 154 -11.94 10.74 3.47
CA ILE A 154 -11.83 9.57 2.57
C ILE A 154 -12.70 9.69 1.32
N LEU A 155 -13.82 10.42 1.42
CA LEU A 155 -14.72 10.68 0.31
C LEU A 155 -14.50 12.06 -0.36
N ASP A 156 -13.47 12.80 0.06
CA ASP A 156 -13.09 14.11 -0.46
C ASP A 156 -11.57 14.20 -0.66
N LEU A 157 -10.99 13.29 -1.45
CA LEU A 157 -9.54 13.21 -1.58
C LEU A 157 -8.97 14.36 -2.40
N ARG A 158 -9.54 14.62 -3.58
CA ARG A 158 -9.16 15.72 -4.48
C ARG A 158 -10.30 15.98 -5.46
N ASP A 159 -10.28 17.11 -6.15
CA ASP A 159 -11.34 17.52 -7.10
C ASP A 159 -11.84 16.42 -8.03
N LYS A 160 -10.93 15.64 -8.59
CA LYS A 160 -11.28 14.54 -9.52
C LYS A 160 -11.79 13.29 -8.82
N ASN A 161 -11.54 13.15 -7.52
CA ASN A 161 -11.85 11.97 -6.72
C ASN A 161 -12.55 12.39 -5.42
N SER A 162 -13.58 13.23 -5.53
CA SER A 162 -14.39 13.67 -4.41
C SER A 162 -15.84 13.31 -4.64
N TYR A 163 -16.34 12.35 -3.86
CA TYR A 163 -17.78 12.05 -3.81
C TYR A 163 -18.55 13.21 -3.16
N ILE A 164 -17.97 13.85 -2.14
CA ILE A 164 -18.53 15.03 -1.47
C ILE A 164 -18.76 16.14 -2.48
N LYS A 165 -17.72 16.52 -3.24
CA LYS A 165 -17.83 17.55 -4.27
C LYS A 165 -18.92 17.21 -5.29
N TRP A 166 -18.94 15.97 -5.76
CA TRP A 166 -19.97 15.53 -6.70
C TRP A 166 -21.38 15.72 -6.13
N CYS A 167 -21.64 15.31 -4.88
CA CYS A 167 -22.95 15.48 -4.23
C CYS A 167 -23.33 16.98 -4.12
N VAL A 168 -22.40 17.84 -3.72
CA VAL A 168 -22.62 19.28 -3.60
C VAL A 168 -22.95 19.88 -4.98
N ASP A 169 -22.21 19.48 -6.03
CA ASP A 169 -22.41 19.94 -7.41
C ASP A 169 -23.76 19.45 -8.01
N GLN A 170 -24.33 18.38 -7.47
CA GLN A 170 -25.69 17.91 -7.80
C GLN A 170 -26.80 18.62 -6.99
N GLY A 171 -26.48 19.62 -6.20
CA GLY A 171 -27.45 20.39 -5.41
C GLY A 171 -27.88 19.70 -4.13
N HIS A 172 -27.10 18.77 -3.60
CA HIS A 172 -27.38 18.21 -2.28
C HIS A 172 -26.82 19.10 -1.17
N THR A 173 -27.57 19.23 -0.07
CA THR A 173 -27.01 19.69 1.20
C THR A 173 -26.24 18.54 1.82
N VAL A 174 -24.94 18.67 2.00
CA VAL A 174 -24.05 17.61 2.49
C VAL A 174 -23.40 18.04 3.78
#